data_d8ce9b97f9a40c91509f69eaa2b2d376
#
_entry.id   d8ce9b97f9a40c91509f69eaa2b2d376
#
_cell.length_a   1.000
_cell.length_b   1.000
_cell.length_c   1.000
_cell.angle_alpha   90.00
_cell.angle_beta   90.00
_cell.angle_gamma   90.00
#
_symmetry.space_group_name_H-M   'P 1'
#
loop_
_entity.id
_entity.type
_entity.pdbx_description
1 polymer ?
#
loop_
_entity_poly.entity_id
_entity_poly.type
_entity_poly.pdbx_seq_one_letter_code
_entity_poly.pdbx_strand_id
1 'polypeptide(L)'
;MNTADQYLKAIYLAQRLEDGPAATGTLADMLDVSPASVNEMIGKLESRGLVDHEKYAGATLTDDGIVRAEDTLQTYCIIERFLHNVLEVEDFRGEARALESVIDDTVAERLDTIIDRRGECPDCFDAEADCCEFLEVEQRAD
;
A
#
# COMPACT_ATOMS: atom_id res chain seq x y z
N MET A 1 -11.23 -0.18 -2.99
CA MET A 1 -10.03 0.69 -3.01
C MET A 1 -9.95 1.42 -4.34
N ASN A 2 -9.77 2.73 -4.33
CA ASN A 2 -9.77 3.53 -5.56
C ASN A 2 -8.35 3.99 -5.93
N THR A 3 -8.22 4.71 -7.04
CA THR A 3 -6.92 5.18 -7.52
C THR A 3 -6.24 6.10 -6.48
N ALA A 4 -6.99 6.95 -5.79
CA ALA A 4 -6.44 7.82 -4.75
C ALA A 4 -5.79 7.00 -3.63
N ASP A 5 -6.42 5.91 -3.21
CA ASP A 5 -5.88 5.02 -2.18
C ASP A 5 -4.59 4.35 -2.64
N GLN A 6 -4.50 3.97 -3.91
CA GLN A 6 -3.28 3.41 -4.50
C GLN A 6 -2.12 4.41 -4.43
N TYR A 7 -2.39 5.67 -4.75
CA TYR A 7 -1.38 6.73 -4.65
C TYR A 7 -0.95 6.98 -3.20
N LEU A 8 -1.90 7.01 -2.27
CA LEU A 8 -1.58 7.20 -0.85
C LEU A 8 -0.70 6.08 -0.32
N LYS A 9 -1.00 4.83 -0.68
CA LYS A 9 -0.18 3.69 -0.33
C LYS A 9 1.23 3.81 -0.92
N ALA A 10 1.33 4.17 -2.18
CA ALA A 10 2.62 4.33 -2.86
C ALA A 10 3.46 5.44 -2.21
N ILE A 11 2.86 6.57 -1.86
CA ILE A 11 3.55 7.67 -1.18
C ILE A 11 4.07 7.21 0.19
N TYR A 12 3.24 6.48 0.94
CA TYR A 12 3.61 5.94 2.24
C TYR A 12 4.86 5.05 2.14
N LEU A 13 4.86 4.13 1.18
CA LEU A 13 5.98 3.21 0.98
C LEU A 13 7.23 3.95 0.47
N ALA A 14 7.07 4.88 -0.46
CA ALA A 14 8.17 5.65 -1.01
C ALA A 14 8.84 6.52 0.05
N GLN A 15 8.07 7.12 0.96
CA GLN A 15 8.63 7.91 2.06
C GLN A 15 9.51 7.05 2.98
N ARG A 16 9.12 5.80 3.20
CA ARG A 16 9.92 4.86 4.00
C ARG A 16 11.21 4.46 3.27
N LEU A 17 11.12 4.20 1.96
CA LEU A 17 12.29 3.81 1.16
C LEU A 17 13.30 4.94 1.02
N GLU A 18 12.83 6.15 0.82
CA GLU A 18 13.68 7.32 0.55
C GLU A 18 14.07 8.09 1.82
N ASP A 19 13.42 7.77 2.94
CA ASP A 19 13.59 8.47 4.22
C ASP A 19 13.37 9.98 4.06
N GLY A 20 12.29 10.34 3.38
CA GLY A 20 11.93 11.73 3.07
C GLY A 20 10.76 11.80 2.11
N PRO A 21 10.48 12.98 1.54
CA PRO A 21 9.38 13.13 0.60
C PRO A 21 9.46 12.15 -0.58
N ALA A 22 8.31 11.67 -1.04
CA ALA A 22 8.23 10.77 -2.18
C ALA A 22 8.44 11.54 -3.48
N ALA A 23 9.50 11.21 -4.21
CA ALA A 23 9.81 11.86 -5.49
C ALA A 23 8.79 11.47 -6.57
N THR A 24 8.45 12.40 -7.42
CA THR A 24 7.50 12.17 -8.53
C THR A 24 7.95 11.01 -9.41
N GLY A 25 9.25 10.93 -9.72
CA GLY A 25 9.80 9.84 -10.54
C GLY A 25 9.65 8.48 -9.89
N THR A 26 9.89 8.39 -8.58
CA THR A 26 9.70 7.16 -7.82
C THR A 26 8.25 6.70 -7.86
N LEU A 27 7.31 7.61 -7.65
CA LEU A 27 5.89 7.29 -7.69
C LEU A 27 5.44 6.87 -9.09
N ALA A 28 5.94 7.53 -10.13
CA ALA A 28 5.65 7.18 -11.51
C ALA A 28 6.08 5.73 -11.81
N ASP A 29 7.26 5.35 -11.35
CA ASP A 29 7.79 3.99 -11.54
C ASP A 29 6.99 2.96 -10.75
N MET A 30 6.70 3.25 -9.48
CA MET A 30 5.94 2.34 -8.62
C MET A 30 4.53 2.06 -9.15
N LEU A 31 3.89 3.08 -9.70
CA LEU A 31 2.50 3.02 -10.16
C LEU A 31 2.38 2.73 -11.65
N ASP A 32 3.50 2.69 -12.36
CA ASP A 32 3.54 2.48 -13.82
C ASP A 32 2.67 3.51 -14.56
N VAL A 33 2.88 4.77 -14.22
CA VAL A 33 2.18 5.92 -14.83
C VAL A 33 3.18 7.01 -15.19
N SER A 34 2.74 8.01 -15.95
CA SER A 34 3.60 9.14 -16.31
C SER A 34 3.81 10.10 -15.14
N PRO A 35 4.93 10.83 -15.08
CA PRO A 35 5.12 11.89 -14.08
C PRO A 35 4.01 12.94 -14.10
N ALA A 36 3.46 13.25 -15.28
CA ALA A 36 2.34 14.19 -15.40
C ALA A 36 1.10 13.68 -14.67
N SER A 37 0.81 12.38 -14.79
CA SER A 37 -0.31 11.75 -14.07
C SER A 37 -0.10 11.81 -12.57
N VAL A 38 1.13 11.59 -12.11
CA VAL A 38 1.47 11.69 -10.68
C VAL A 38 1.21 13.11 -10.17
N ASN A 39 1.71 14.12 -10.87
CA ASN A 39 1.54 15.52 -10.48
C ASN A 39 0.07 15.92 -10.43
N GLU A 40 -0.71 15.47 -11.39
CA GLU A 40 -2.16 15.72 -11.43
C GLU A 40 -2.87 15.13 -10.22
N MET A 41 -2.58 13.88 -9.90
CA MET A 41 -3.21 13.21 -8.76
C MET A 41 -2.75 13.80 -7.43
N ILE A 42 -1.47 14.13 -7.29
CA ILE A 42 -0.95 14.79 -6.09
C ILE A 42 -1.67 16.12 -5.85
N GLY A 43 -1.91 16.89 -6.91
CA GLY A 43 -2.69 18.13 -6.79
C GLY A 43 -4.10 17.89 -6.26
N LYS A 44 -4.75 16.84 -6.72
CA LYS A 44 -6.09 16.46 -6.23
C LYS A 44 -6.06 16.03 -4.77
N LEU A 45 -5.06 15.24 -4.39
CA LEU A 45 -4.90 14.77 -3.00
C LEU A 45 -4.56 15.92 -2.06
N GLU A 46 -3.76 16.87 -2.52
CA GLU A 46 -3.44 18.08 -1.76
C GLU A 46 -4.71 18.90 -1.50
N SER A 47 -5.58 19.04 -2.51
CA SER A 47 -6.85 19.73 -2.37
C SER A 47 -7.75 19.09 -1.32
N ARG A 48 -7.62 17.78 -1.11
CA ARG A 48 -8.39 17.02 -0.13
C ARG A 48 -7.75 17.00 1.25
N GLY A 49 -6.57 17.63 1.42
CA GLY A 49 -5.87 17.66 2.69
C GLY A 49 -5.17 16.35 3.06
N LEU A 50 -4.89 15.49 2.08
CA LEU A 50 -4.27 14.18 2.32
C LEU A 50 -2.77 14.17 2.05
N VAL A 51 -2.28 15.12 1.25
CA VAL A 51 -0.89 15.21 0.82
C VAL A 51 -0.45 16.67 0.86
N ASP A 52 0.81 16.90 1.24
CA ASP A 52 1.50 18.18 1.04
C ASP A 52 2.54 17.99 -0.06
N HIS A 53 2.53 18.88 -1.03
CA HIS A 53 3.49 18.88 -2.13
C HIS A 53 4.55 19.94 -1.91
N GLU A 54 5.79 19.50 -1.78
CA GLU A 54 6.92 20.41 -1.63
C GLU A 54 7.63 20.57 -2.96
N LYS A 55 7.79 21.83 -3.40
CA LYS A 55 8.42 22.14 -4.67
C LYS A 55 9.85 21.57 -4.69
N TYR A 56 10.18 20.78 -5.71
CA TYR A 56 11.45 20.10 -5.94
C TYR A 56 11.79 18.97 -4.96
N ALA A 57 11.00 18.75 -3.90
CA ALA A 57 11.27 17.71 -2.91
C ALA A 57 10.37 16.49 -3.07
N GLY A 58 9.14 16.68 -3.53
CA GLY A 58 8.18 15.60 -3.69
C GLY A 58 6.96 15.76 -2.81
N ALA A 59 6.26 14.65 -2.55
CA ALA A 59 5.02 14.62 -1.79
C ALA A 59 5.22 13.98 -0.42
N THR A 60 4.55 14.54 0.59
CA THR A 60 4.47 13.95 1.94
C THR A 60 3.02 13.78 2.33
N LEU A 61 2.72 12.73 3.10
CA LEU A 61 1.37 12.52 3.61
C LEU A 61 1.10 13.44 4.80
N THR A 62 -0.12 13.97 4.85
CA THR A 62 -0.63 14.61 6.08
C THR A 62 -1.02 13.52 7.08
N ASP A 63 -1.41 13.90 8.31
CA ASP A 63 -1.89 12.93 9.30
C ASP A 63 -3.09 12.14 8.77
N ASP A 64 -4.03 12.81 8.10
CA ASP A 64 -5.18 12.14 7.48
C ASP A 64 -4.75 11.21 6.34
N GLY A 65 -3.76 11.64 5.56
CA GLY A 65 -3.21 10.81 4.49
C GLY A 65 -2.54 9.55 5.02
N ILE A 66 -1.81 9.65 6.12
CA ILE A 66 -1.17 8.50 6.77
C ILE A 66 -2.21 7.49 7.22
N VAL A 67 -3.28 7.94 7.88
CA VAL A 67 -4.35 7.06 8.36
C VAL A 67 -4.96 6.27 7.19
N ARG A 68 -5.27 6.95 6.09
CA ARG A 68 -5.83 6.29 4.90
C ARG A 68 -4.84 5.34 4.23
N ALA A 69 -3.57 5.73 4.14
CA ALA A 69 -2.53 4.89 3.56
C ALA A 69 -2.32 3.61 4.37
N GLU A 70 -2.28 3.74 5.69
CA GLU A 70 -2.13 2.59 6.58
C GLU A 70 -3.31 1.64 6.49
N ASP A 71 -4.53 2.18 6.41
CA ASP A 71 -5.74 1.39 6.24
C ASP A 71 -5.73 0.62 4.91
N THR A 72 -5.31 1.28 3.85
CA THR A 72 -5.17 0.66 2.52
C THR A 72 -4.14 -0.47 2.53
N LEU A 73 -2.99 -0.23 3.15
CA LEU A 73 -1.93 -1.22 3.26
C LEU A 73 -2.37 -2.42 4.10
N GLN A 74 -3.11 -2.16 5.17
CA GLN A 74 -3.66 -3.20 6.02
C GLN A 74 -4.62 -4.12 5.24
N THR A 75 -5.50 -3.54 4.43
CA THR A 75 -6.41 -4.30 3.57
C THR A 75 -5.65 -5.19 2.60
N TYR A 76 -4.61 -4.66 1.96
CA TYR A 76 -3.74 -5.44 1.08
C TYR A 76 -3.10 -6.61 1.82
N CYS A 77 -2.57 -6.36 3.00
CA CYS A 77 -1.93 -7.38 3.84
C CYS A 77 -2.92 -8.49 4.22
N ILE A 78 -4.15 -8.14 4.58
CA ILE A 78 -5.21 -9.12 4.90
C ILE A 78 -5.47 -10.04 3.70
N ILE A 79 -5.63 -9.45 2.51
CA ILE A 79 -5.88 -10.23 1.28
C ILE A 79 -4.70 -11.14 0.97
N GLU A 80 -3.49 -10.62 1.06
CA GLU A 80 -2.26 -11.37 0.80
C GLU A 80 -2.15 -12.59 1.71
N ARG A 81 -2.39 -12.39 2.99
CA ARG A 81 -2.33 -13.47 3.98
C ARG A 81 -3.43 -14.49 3.77
N PHE A 82 -4.62 -14.07 3.40
CA PHE A 82 -5.71 -14.99 3.09
C PHE A 82 -5.35 -15.89 1.91
N LEU A 83 -4.86 -15.29 0.83
CA LEU A 83 -4.49 -16.03 -0.37
C LEU A 83 -3.34 -17.00 -0.10
N HIS A 84 -2.35 -16.59 0.67
CA HIS A 84 -1.19 -17.43 0.98
C HIS A 84 -1.52 -18.50 2.01
N ASN A 85 -2.06 -18.12 3.17
CA ASN A 85 -2.20 -19.02 4.31
C ASN A 85 -3.41 -19.93 4.24
N VAL A 86 -4.51 -19.46 3.65
CA VAL A 86 -5.76 -20.21 3.59
C VAL A 86 -5.94 -20.94 2.26
N LEU A 87 -5.73 -20.21 1.15
CA LEU A 87 -5.97 -20.75 -0.19
C LEU A 87 -4.72 -21.33 -0.86
N GLU A 88 -3.54 -21.07 -0.31
CA GLU A 88 -2.26 -21.58 -0.83
C GLU A 88 -2.03 -21.24 -2.31
N VAL A 89 -2.41 -20.02 -2.69
CA VAL A 89 -2.21 -19.51 -4.06
C VAL A 89 -0.73 -19.15 -4.26
N GLU A 90 -0.13 -19.64 -5.32
CA GLU A 90 1.29 -19.37 -5.59
C GLU A 90 1.56 -17.89 -5.88
N ASP A 91 0.79 -17.27 -6.78
CA ASP A 91 0.91 -15.86 -7.11
C ASP A 91 0.02 -15.01 -6.22
N PHE A 92 0.13 -15.18 -4.91
CA PHE A 92 -0.73 -14.47 -3.96
C PHE A 92 -0.53 -12.96 -4.01
N ARG A 93 0.65 -12.47 -4.35
CA ARG A 93 0.93 -11.03 -4.46
C ARG A 93 0.23 -10.41 -5.66
N GLY A 94 0.32 -11.05 -6.82
CA GLY A 94 -0.36 -10.58 -8.02
C GLY A 94 -1.88 -10.63 -7.87
N GLU A 95 -2.39 -11.71 -7.31
CA GLU A 95 -3.83 -11.85 -7.04
C GLU A 95 -4.31 -10.84 -6.00
N ALA A 96 -3.51 -10.59 -4.95
CA ALA A 96 -3.87 -9.60 -3.94
C ALA A 96 -3.96 -8.20 -4.53
N ARG A 97 -3.05 -7.83 -5.42
CA ARG A 97 -3.09 -6.53 -6.11
C ARG A 97 -4.35 -6.36 -6.95
N ALA A 98 -4.75 -7.44 -7.63
CA ALA A 98 -5.97 -7.42 -8.43
C ALA A 98 -7.21 -7.31 -7.54
N LEU A 99 -7.24 -8.03 -6.42
CA LEU A 99 -8.39 -8.07 -5.53
C LEU A 99 -8.54 -6.81 -4.68
N GLU A 100 -7.44 -6.18 -4.28
CA GLU A 100 -7.52 -5.01 -3.38
C GLU A 100 -8.32 -3.86 -3.98
N SER A 101 -8.41 -3.76 -5.31
CA SER A 101 -9.17 -2.71 -5.97
C SER A 101 -10.67 -2.99 -6.04
N VAL A 102 -11.10 -4.24 -5.79
CA VAL A 102 -12.51 -4.64 -5.91
C VAL A 102 -13.14 -5.13 -4.60
N ILE A 103 -12.32 -5.44 -3.59
CA ILE A 103 -12.83 -5.88 -2.29
C ILE A 103 -13.27 -4.67 -1.47
N ASP A 104 -14.47 -4.73 -0.90
CA ASP A 104 -14.95 -3.67 -0.02
C ASP A 104 -14.51 -3.90 1.43
N ASP A 105 -14.71 -2.88 2.26
CA ASP A 105 -14.26 -2.89 3.66
C ASP A 105 -14.90 -4.03 4.46
N THR A 106 -16.16 -4.35 4.19
CA THR A 106 -16.87 -5.42 4.89
C THR A 106 -16.21 -6.77 4.62
N VAL A 107 -15.86 -7.05 3.36
CA VAL A 107 -15.18 -8.28 2.99
C VAL A 107 -13.80 -8.35 3.66
N ALA A 108 -13.05 -7.26 3.65
CA ALA A 108 -11.74 -7.20 4.30
C ALA A 108 -11.83 -7.47 5.80
N GLU A 109 -12.80 -6.88 6.49
CA GLU A 109 -13.04 -7.12 7.92
C GLU A 109 -13.36 -8.58 8.22
N ARG A 110 -14.17 -9.21 7.37
CA ARG A 110 -14.54 -10.61 7.53
C ARG A 110 -13.34 -11.54 7.30
N LEU A 111 -12.53 -11.25 6.29
CA LEU A 111 -11.30 -12.01 6.05
C LEU A 111 -10.36 -11.93 7.24
N ASP A 112 -10.25 -10.76 7.85
CA ASP A 112 -9.39 -10.55 9.03
C ASP A 112 -9.77 -11.45 10.20
N THR A 113 -11.05 -11.84 10.31
CA THR A 113 -11.50 -12.72 11.39
C THR A 113 -11.08 -14.17 11.22
N ILE A 114 -10.71 -14.59 10.01
CA ILE A 114 -10.37 -15.99 9.72
C ILE A 114 -8.89 -16.21 9.39
N ILE A 115 -8.10 -15.15 9.32
CA ILE A 115 -6.67 -15.26 9.10
C ILE A 115 -5.92 -15.05 10.41
N ASP A 116 -4.74 -15.67 10.51
CA ASP A 116 -3.83 -15.44 11.63
C ASP A 116 -3.03 -14.18 11.35
N ARG A 117 -3.53 -13.03 11.85
CA ARG A 117 -2.85 -11.75 11.70
C ARG A 117 -2.13 -11.39 13.00
N ARG A 118 -0.84 -11.28 12.88
CA ARG A 118 -0.01 -10.83 13.99
C ARG A 118 0.03 -9.30 13.97
N GLY A 119 -0.60 -8.70 14.94
CA GLY A 119 -1.05 -7.32 15.09
C GLY A 119 -0.16 -6.13 14.74
N GLU A 120 0.86 -6.24 13.92
CA GLU A 120 1.80 -5.16 13.65
C GLU A 120 1.72 -4.58 12.23
N CYS A 121 0.64 -4.91 11.52
CA CYS A 121 0.38 -4.29 10.22
C CYS A 121 -0.05 -2.82 10.42
N PRO A 122 0.54 -1.86 9.69
CA PRO A 122 1.38 -2.05 8.51
C PRO A 122 2.88 -2.14 8.78
N ASP A 123 3.33 -2.07 10.01
CA ASP A 123 4.76 -2.02 10.35
C ASP A 123 5.53 -3.26 9.92
N CYS A 124 4.85 -4.39 9.80
CA CYS A 124 5.46 -5.63 9.34
C CYS A 124 5.69 -5.68 7.82
N PHE A 125 5.19 -4.70 7.06
CA PHE A 125 5.35 -4.70 5.61
C PHE A 125 6.75 -4.24 5.21
N ASP A 126 7.42 -5.06 4.39
CA ASP A 126 8.72 -4.72 3.85
C ASP A 126 8.54 -4.06 2.49
N ALA A 127 8.80 -2.75 2.42
CA ALA A 127 8.62 -1.97 1.20
C ALA A 127 9.57 -2.39 0.08
N GLU A 128 10.78 -2.84 0.41
CA GLU A 128 11.76 -3.28 -0.59
C GLU A 128 11.36 -4.60 -1.22
N ALA A 129 10.88 -5.54 -0.40
CA ALA A 129 10.43 -6.84 -0.88
C ALA A 129 9.00 -6.82 -1.41
N ASP A 130 8.27 -5.72 -1.20
CA ASP A 130 6.87 -5.56 -1.58
C ASP A 130 5.99 -6.67 -1.01
N CYS A 131 6.26 -7.05 0.25
CA CYS A 131 5.50 -8.11 0.92
C CYS A 131 5.57 -7.96 2.44
N CYS A 132 4.66 -8.65 3.12
CA CYS A 132 4.64 -8.74 4.57
C CYS A 132 5.82 -9.60 5.06
N GLU A 133 6.56 -9.13 6.05
CA GLU A 133 7.68 -9.87 6.64
C GLU A 133 7.31 -11.28 7.09
N PHE A 134 6.11 -11.44 7.66
CA PHE A 134 5.66 -12.75 8.12
C PHE A 134 5.51 -13.75 6.98
N LEU A 135 5.00 -13.30 5.84
CA LEU A 135 4.89 -14.14 4.65
C LEU A 135 6.25 -14.48 4.09
N GLU A 136 7.18 -13.53 4.12
CA GLU A 136 8.54 -13.75 3.67
C GLU A 136 9.27 -14.79 4.54
N VAL A 137 9.10 -14.69 5.86
CA VAL A 137 9.68 -15.65 6.81
C VAL A 137 9.08 -17.05 6.60
N GLU A 138 7.78 -17.14 6.41
CA GLU A 138 7.12 -18.41 6.12
C GLU A 138 7.65 -19.06 4.83
N GLN A 139 7.89 -18.25 3.81
CA GLN A 139 8.48 -18.74 2.56
C GLN A 139 9.91 -19.22 2.74
N ARG A 140 10.67 -18.57 3.60
CA ARG A 140 12.06 -18.97 3.89
C ARG A 140 12.16 -20.26 4.73
N ALA A 141 11.12 -20.54 5.49
CA ALA A 141 11.08 -21.74 6.35
C ALA A 141 10.86 -23.03 5.56
N ASP A 142 10.40 -22.91 4.34
CA ASP A 142 10.22 -24.02 3.42
C ASP A 142 11.53 -24.31 2.68
#